data_c31a1ceeb309248f56780f510b2326b4
#
_entry.id   c31a1ceeb309248f56780f510b2326b4
#
_cell.length_a   1.000
_cell.length_b   1.000
_cell.length_c   1.000
_cell.angle_alpha   90.00
_cell.angle_beta   90.00
_cell.angle_gamma   90.00
#
_symmetry.space_group_name_H-M   'P 1'
#
loop_
_entity.id
_entity.type
_entity.pdbx_description
1 polymer ?
#
loop_
_entity_poly.entity_id
_entity_poly.type
_entity_poly.pdbx_seq_one_letter_code
_entity_poly.pdbx_strand_id
1 'polypeptide(L)'
;MARLAQSLDSIRPHYDVVVVGSGYGAGVAASRLAQAGRRVAVLERGREIATGEFPSRLPELRRELQMTGSKTRLGSPSALFDFRMGEDMHVLVGCGLGGGSLINAGVALRPDGRVFADPVWPGQIAQDGLLEEGFARARRWLRPASDPNAGAMPKYQALANASAAVGAPPEPAEVAVSFDDVTNPAGVAQPACTRCGDCCSGCNVGAKNTIALTYLPDAKAHGAEIFTEARVDHLARKSDGWQIAFAPNERNSKKAADGLGTITADIVVLGGGTLGSTEILLRSRQAGLALSDRLGRGFSANGDIIAFGYGADVRVNAIGVGHPARAGVDTVGASVSGQIRIQNAERLDHEMYVQEGVLPSPLAPLLPVFFVPGGRLLGAAEALFKGVYKGPLAHLHTFFVVSHDNAAGRLELKDDRLAVTWPGAADEPVHGRVDAALESLVKANGGDYVKSPLAATSFGSKPATAHPLGGCGIGADRTRGVVSHKGQVFDGSERAQNWATHEGLYVTDGATMPRSLGCNPLLTITALAERAMMHLASDRGWEFDVEPRA
;
A
#
# COMPACT_ATOMS: atom_id res chain seq x y z
N MET A 1 2.78 -5.28 -23.36
CA MET A 1 1.73 -6.21 -22.86
C MET A 1 0.38 -5.69 -23.32
N ALA A 2 -0.58 -6.54 -23.68
CA ALA A 2 -1.96 -6.11 -23.95
C ALA A 2 -2.60 -5.57 -22.66
N ARG A 3 -3.55 -4.64 -22.79
CA ARG A 3 -4.30 -4.11 -21.64
C ARG A 3 -5.12 -5.22 -20.97
N LEU A 4 -5.16 -5.19 -19.66
CA LEU A 4 -5.95 -6.13 -18.86
C LEU A 4 -7.41 -5.69 -18.79
N ALA A 5 -7.64 -4.38 -18.69
CA ALA A 5 -8.96 -3.80 -18.58
C ALA A 5 -9.73 -3.83 -19.91
N GLN A 6 -11.04 -3.93 -19.80
CA GLN A 6 -12.00 -3.82 -20.90
C GLN A 6 -12.99 -2.68 -20.64
N SER A 7 -13.79 -2.31 -21.68
CA SER A 7 -14.77 -1.21 -21.58
C SER A 7 -15.87 -1.52 -20.56
N LEU A 8 -16.26 -0.51 -19.76
CA LEU A 8 -17.42 -0.60 -18.87
C LEU A 8 -18.73 -0.90 -19.62
N ASP A 9 -18.82 -0.60 -20.90
CA ASP A 9 -20.01 -0.90 -21.72
C ASP A 9 -20.22 -2.42 -21.91
N SER A 10 -19.18 -3.24 -21.66
CA SER A 10 -19.26 -4.71 -21.73
C SER A 10 -19.60 -5.36 -20.39
N ILE A 11 -19.82 -4.58 -19.31
CA ILE A 11 -20.14 -5.11 -18.00
C ILE A 11 -21.47 -5.87 -18.01
N ARG A 12 -21.48 -7.07 -17.45
CA ARG A 12 -22.68 -7.89 -17.37
C ARG A 12 -23.55 -7.46 -16.19
N PRO A 13 -24.87 -7.69 -16.25
CA PRO A 13 -25.76 -7.33 -15.14
C PRO A 13 -25.56 -8.18 -13.88
N HIS A 14 -24.95 -9.38 -14.02
CA HIS A 14 -24.73 -10.32 -12.92
C HIS A 14 -23.43 -11.12 -13.08
N TYR A 15 -22.72 -11.33 -11.95
CA TYR A 15 -21.54 -12.17 -11.81
C TYR A 15 -21.67 -13.11 -10.61
N ASP A 16 -20.93 -14.24 -10.63
CA ASP A 16 -20.83 -15.09 -9.45
C ASP A 16 -20.07 -14.35 -8.34
N VAL A 17 -19.04 -13.56 -8.73
CA VAL A 17 -18.22 -12.76 -7.81
C VAL A 17 -17.92 -11.39 -8.38
N VAL A 18 -18.07 -10.36 -7.56
CA VAL A 18 -17.53 -9.02 -7.82
C VAL A 18 -16.43 -8.72 -6.82
N VAL A 19 -15.23 -8.45 -7.32
CA VAL A 19 -14.08 -7.98 -6.55
C VAL A 19 -13.95 -6.47 -6.71
N VAL A 20 -13.98 -5.73 -5.61
CA VAL A 20 -13.92 -4.26 -5.61
C VAL A 20 -12.50 -3.82 -5.24
N GLY A 21 -11.84 -3.11 -6.15
CA GLY A 21 -10.43 -2.78 -6.07
C GLY A 21 -9.55 -3.80 -6.79
N SER A 22 -8.25 -3.52 -6.84
CA SER A 22 -7.27 -4.32 -7.60
C SER A 22 -5.90 -4.43 -6.93
N GLY A 23 -5.79 -4.02 -5.65
CA GLY A 23 -4.57 -4.14 -4.85
C GLY A 23 -4.25 -5.57 -4.42
N TYR A 24 -3.38 -5.74 -3.43
CA TYR A 24 -2.88 -7.04 -2.99
C TYR A 24 -4.00 -8.04 -2.67
N GLY A 25 -4.92 -7.68 -1.79
CA GLY A 25 -6.01 -8.59 -1.39
C GLY A 25 -7.01 -8.86 -2.51
N ALA A 26 -7.37 -7.82 -3.28
CA ALA A 26 -8.28 -7.94 -4.42
C ALA A 26 -7.68 -8.80 -5.53
N GLY A 27 -6.40 -8.62 -5.84
CA GLY A 27 -5.71 -9.41 -6.86
C GLY A 27 -5.69 -10.89 -6.53
N VAL A 28 -5.39 -11.23 -5.25
CA VAL A 28 -5.50 -12.62 -4.77
C VAL A 28 -6.91 -13.16 -4.97
N ALA A 29 -7.93 -12.43 -4.48
CA ALA A 29 -9.31 -12.89 -4.59
C ALA A 29 -9.72 -13.10 -6.06
N ALA A 30 -9.40 -12.14 -6.93
CA ALA A 30 -9.72 -12.24 -8.36
C ALA A 30 -9.07 -13.47 -9.02
N SER A 31 -7.77 -13.70 -8.75
CA SER A 31 -7.02 -14.83 -9.28
C SER A 31 -7.61 -16.16 -8.80
N ARG A 32 -7.73 -16.35 -7.47
CA ARG A 32 -8.17 -17.64 -6.89
C ARG A 32 -9.60 -17.99 -7.26
N LEU A 33 -10.51 -17.00 -7.28
CA LEU A 33 -11.91 -17.26 -7.61
C LEU A 33 -12.11 -17.49 -9.13
N ALA A 34 -11.31 -16.84 -9.98
CA ALA A 34 -11.32 -17.14 -11.41
C ALA A 34 -10.75 -18.56 -11.69
N GLN A 35 -9.65 -18.96 -11.03
CA GLN A 35 -9.12 -20.34 -11.08
C GLN A 35 -10.16 -21.37 -10.63
N ALA A 36 -10.98 -21.03 -9.61
CA ALA A 36 -12.09 -21.88 -9.17
C ALA A 36 -13.28 -21.91 -10.16
N GLY A 37 -13.12 -21.37 -11.37
CA GLY A 37 -14.13 -21.38 -12.43
C GLY A 37 -15.32 -20.45 -12.19
N ARG A 38 -15.16 -19.41 -11.33
CA ARG A 38 -16.23 -18.43 -11.09
C ARG A 38 -16.17 -17.33 -12.13
N ARG A 39 -17.33 -16.79 -12.50
CA ARG A 39 -17.41 -15.57 -13.33
C ARG A 39 -17.11 -14.37 -12.45
N VAL A 40 -15.88 -13.85 -12.57
CA VAL A 40 -15.36 -12.77 -11.72
C VAL A 40 -15.36 -11.45 -12.49
N ALA A 41 -15.91 -10.39 -11.88
CA ALA A 41 -15.66 -9.01 -12.31
C ALA A 41 -14.78 -8.30 -11.30
N VAL A 42 -13.77 -7.58 -11.78
CA VAL A 42 -12.93 -6.68 -10.97
C VAL A 42 -13.30 -5.24 -11.30
N LEU A 43 -13.68 -4.44 -10.29
CA LEU A 43 -14.02 -3.03 -10.42
C LEU A 43 -12.94 -2.17 -9.76
N GLU A 44 -12.11 -1.50 -10.54
CA GLU A 44 -11.05 -0.59 -10.07
C GLU A 44 -11.43 0.87 -10.35
N ARG A 45 -11.32 1.76 -9.34
CA ARG A 45 -11.63 3.19 -9.50
C ARG A 45 -10.59 3.96 -10.31
N GLY A 46 -9.33 3.51 -10.27
CA GLY A 46 -8.23 4.09 -11.01
C GLY A 46 -8.17 3.57 -12.44
N ARG A 47 -7.27 4.13 -13.22
CA ARG A 47 -7.01 3.70 -14.59
C ARG A 47 -5.95 2.60 -14.66
N GLU A 48 -5.86 1.91 -15.76
CA GLU A 48 -4.74 1.02 -16.08
C GLU A 48 -3.55 1.85 -16.59
N ILE A 49 -2.40 1.70 -15.93
CA ILE A 49 -1.12 2.30 -16.32
C ILE A 49 -0.18 1.16 -16.71
N ALA A 50 0.20 1.09 -17.98
CA ALA A 50 1.12 0.05 -18.44
C ALA A 50 2.58 0.38 -18.07
N THR A 51 3.41 -0.66 -18.06
CA THR A 51 4.87 -0.51 -17.98
C THR A 51 5.35 0.47 -19.06
N GLY A 52 6.12 1.47 -18.68
CA GLY A 52 6.60 2.54 -19.57
C GLY A 52 5.74 3.82 -19.56
N GLU A 53 4.55 3.79 -18.92
CA GLU A 53 3.63 4.95 -18.87
C GLU A 53 3.61 5.66 -17.51
N PHE A 54 4.37 5.17 -16.54
CA PHE A 54 4.46 5.82 -15.23
C PHE A 54 5.21 7.16 -15.32
N PRO A 55 4.88 8.14 -14.47
CA PRO A 55 5.51 9.46 -14.54
C PRO A 55 7.02 9.37 -14.27
N SER A 56 7.81 9.87 -15.20
CA SER A 56 9.28 9.94 -15.13
C SER A 56 9.81 11.38 -15.07
N ARG A 57 8.90 12.38 -15.22
CA ARG A 57 9.21 13.81 -15.16
C ARG A 57 8.22 14.56 -14.28
N LEU A 58 8.62 15.69 -13.75
CA LEU A 58 7.78 16.53 -12.89
C LEU A 58 6.43 16.93 -13.51
N PRO A 59 6.32 17.35 -14.80
CA PRO A 59 5.02 17.66 -15.38
C PRO A 59 4.08 16.46 -15.48
N GLU A 60 4.61 15.26 -15.71
CA GLU A 60 3.87 14.00 -15.73
C GLU A 60 3.40 13.64 -14.32
N LEU A 61 4.30 13.71 -13.32
CA LEU A 61 3.96 13.49 -11.91
C LEU A 61 2.82 14.41 -11.45
N ARG A 62 2.85 15.69 -11.83
CA ARG A 62 1.79 16.66 -11.46
C ARG A 62 0.42 16.27 -12.01
N ARG A 63 0.33 15.61 -13.16
CA ARG A 63 -0.93 15.10 -13.73
C ARG A 63 -1.43 13.85 -12.99
N GLU A 64 -0.51 13.11 -12.38
CA GLU A 64 -0.79 11.91 -11.60
C GLU A 64 -1.02 12.19 -10.11
N LEU A 65 -1.14 13.44 -9.70
CA LEU A 65 -1.48 13.81 -8.33
C LEU A 65 -2.97 14.15 -8.20
N GLN A 66 -3.63 13.54 -7.24
CA GLN A 66 -4.92 13.98 -6.73
C GLN A 66 -4.81 14.27 -5.24
N MET A 67 -5.50 15.31 -4.79
CA MET A 67 -5.51 15.73 -3.39
C MET A 67 -6.95 15.93 -2.93
N THR A 68 -7.33 15.28 -1.85
CA THR A 68 -8.66 15.39 -1.26
C THR A 68 -8.54 15.81 0.20
N GLY A 69 -9.09 16.97 0.54
CA GLY A 69 -9.24 17.47 1.91
C GLY A 69 -10.71 17.73 2.23
N SER A 70 -10.99 18.25 3.43
CA SER A 70 -12.35 18.54 3.89
C SER A 70 -13.14 19.44 2.92
N LYS A 71 -12.49 20.46 2.34
CA LYS A 71 -13.10 21.44 1.41
C LYS A 71 -12.48 21.46 0.03
N THR A 72 -11.41 20.70 -0.21
CA THR A 72 -10.60 20.80 -1.44
C THR A 72 -10.56 19.47 -2.17
N ARG A 73 -10.70 19.52 -3.49
CA ARG A 73 -10.46 18.39 -4.38
C ARG A 73 -9.69 18.88 -5.60
N LEU A 74 -8.44 18.45 -5.74
CA LEU A 74 -7.55 18.81 -6.84
C LEU A 74 -7.11 17.55 -7.60
N GLY A 75 -6.80 17.70 -8.87
CA GLY A 75 -6.35 16.59 -9.74
C GLY A 75 -7.49 15.75 -10.31
N SER A 76 -7.16 14.78 -11.14
CA SER A 76 -8.11 13.78 -11.65
C SER A 76 -8.44 12.76 -10.56
N PRO A 77 -9.70 12.30 -10.40
CA PRO A 77 -10.05 11.27 -9.42
C PRO A 77 -9.45 9.89 -9.74
N SER A 78 -8.95 9.68 -10.96
CA SER A 78 -8.23 8.48 -11.38
C SER A 78 -6.70 8.66 -11.46
N ALA A 79 -6.16 9.78 -10.96
CA ALA A 79 -4.73 10.01 -10.90
C ALA A 79 -4.05 9.07 -9.89
N LEU A 80 -2.83 8.62 -10.22
CA LEU A 80 -2.12 7.53 -9.54
C LEU A 80 -1.88 7.75 -8.04
N PHE A 81 -1.47 8.97 -7.65
CA PHE A 81 -1.13 9.33 -6.27
C PHE A 81 -2.32 10.03 -5.60
N ASP A 82 -3.05 9.33 -4.74
CA ASP A 82 -4.21 9.86 -4.03
C ASP A 82 -3.79 10.32 -2.61
N PHE A 83 -3.61 11.63 -2.48
CA PHE A 83 -3.33 12.29 -1.21
C PHE A 83 -4.63 12.65 -0.48
N ARG A 84 -4.85 12.05 0.69
CA ARG A 84 -5.94 12.37 1.60
C ARG A 84 -5.41 13.27 2.71
N MET A 85 -5.80 14.56 2.66
CA MET A 85 -5.39 15.56 3.65
C MET A 85 -6.38 15.57 4.82
N GLY A 86 -6.01 14.91 5.90
CA GLY A 86 -6.80 14.88 7.14
C GLY A 86 -6.51 16.05 8.06
N GLU A 87 -7.34 16.19 9.10
CA GLU A 87 -7.16 17.21 10.15
C GLU A 87 -5.97 16.88 11.04
N ASP A 88 -5.78 15.60 11.38
CA ASP A 88 -4.76 15.14 12.31
C ASP A 88 -3.56 14.51 11.58
N MET A 89 -3.78 13.88 10.43
CA MET A 89 -2.73 13.25 9.64
C MET A 89 -3.08 13.15 8.16
N HIS A 90 -2.08 12.90 7.34
CA HIS A 90 -2.21 12.69 5.90
C HIS A 90 -2.04 11.22 5.53
N VAL A 91 -2.70 10.81 4.44
CA VAL A 91 -2.59 9.43 3.92
C VAL A 91 -2.31 9.47 2.43
N LEU A 92 -1.31 8.73 1.97
CA LEU A 92 -1.02 8.50 0.57
C LEU A 92 -1.43 7.09 0.19
N VAL A 93 -2.24 6.93 -0.87
CA VAL A 93 -2.59 5.63 -1.44
C VAL A 93 -2.43 5.62 -2.96
N GLY A 94 -2.18 4.44 -3.52
CA GLY A 94 -2.16 4.24 -4.97
C GLY A 94 -3.56 4.10 -5.56
N CYS A 95 -3.82 4.80 -6.67
CA CYS A 95 -5.06 4.72 -7.44
C CYS A 95 -4.74 4.28 -8.86
N GLY A 96 -5.07 3.05 -9.21
CA GLY A 96 -4.80 2.45 -10.51
C GLY A 96 -4.89 0.94 -10.45
N LEU A 97 -4.94 0.29 -11.62
CA LEU A 97 -5.03 -1.17 -11.72
C LEU A 97 -3.77 -1.82 -11.16
N GLY A 98 -3.87 -2.42 -9.96
CA GLY A 98 -2.79 -2.93 -9.14
C GLY A 98 -2.66 -2.23 -7.78
N GLY A 99 -3.42 -1.15 -7.55
CA GLY A 99 -3.49 -0.43 -6.27
C GLY A 99 -2.14 0.05 -5.76
N GLY A 100 -1.91 -0.05 -4.45
CA GLY A 100 -0.67 0.37 -3.79
C GLY A 100 0.60 -0.32 -4.30
N SER A 101 0.48 -1.49 -4.96
CA SER A 101 1.63 -2.19 -5.55
C SER A 101 2.31 -1.37 -6.64
N LEU A 102 1.61 -0.41 -7.24
CA LEU A 102 2.15 0.45 -8.29
C LEU A 102 3.18 1.45 -7.75
N ILE A 103 2.96 1.98 -6.53
CA ILE A 103 3.71 3.12 -5.97
C ILE A 103 4.51 2.81 -4.71
N ASN A 104 4.48 1.58 -4.19
CA ASN A 104 5.29 1.22 -3.03
C ASN A 104 6.74 0.87 -3.39
N ALA A 105 7.61 0.81 -2.40
CA ALA A 105 9.01 0.37 -2.58
C ALA A 105 9.16 -1.15 -2.78
N GLY A 106 8.08 -1.91 -2.60
CA GLY A 106 8.06 -3.36 -2.77
C GLY A 106 8.66 -4.17 -1.61
N VAL A 107 8.99 -3.55 -0.47
CA VAL A 107 9.58 -4.26 0.68
C VAL A 107 8.59 -5.30 1.23
N ALA A 108 9.04 -6.55 1.30
CA ALA A 108 8.21 -7.73 1.57
C ALA A 108 8.65 -8.42 2.86
N LEU A 109 8.33 -7.81 3.99
CA LEU A 109 8.67 -8.32 5.32
C LEU A 109 7.50 -9.09 5.94
N ARG A 110 7.85 -10.04 6.78
CA ARG A 110 6.92 -10.71 7.68
C ARG A 110 6.96 -10.02 9.05
N PRO A 111 5.80 -9.77 9.69
CA PRO A 111 5.76 -9.25 11.06
C PRO A 111 6.42 -10.20 12.05
N ASP A 112 6.89 -9.66 13.17
CA ASP A 112 7.26 -10.48 14.33
C ASP A 112 6.08 -11.38 14.76
N GLY A 113 6.36 -12.62 15.16
CA GLY A 113 5.32 -13.58 15.57
C GLY A 113 4.43 -13.09 16.71
N ARG A 114 4.96 -12.22 17.58
CA ARG A 114 4.22 -11.57 18.68
C ARG A 114 3.06 -10.68 18.19
N VAL A 115 3.12 -10.20 16.95
CA VAL A 115 2.00 -9.44 16.35
C VAL A 115 0.74 -10.29 16.28
N PHE A 116 0.87 -11.55 15.81
CA PHE A 116 -0.28 -12.46 15.69
C PHE A 116 -0.62 -13.18 17.01
N ALA A 117 0.26 -13.13 18.00
CA ALA A 117 0.00 -13.60 19.35
C ALA A 117 -0.79 -12.60 20.22
N ASP A 118 -0.93 -11.35 19.76
CA ASP A 118 -1.72 -10.32 20.44
C ASP A 118 -3.21 -10.74 20.51
N PRO A 119 -3.87 -10.63 21.69
CA PRO A 119 -5.28 -11.01 21.88
C PRO A 119 -6.29 -10.26 21.00
N VAL A 120 -5.89 -9.20 20.32
CA VAL A 120 -6.74 -8.50 19.34
C VAL A 120 -7.06 -9.39 18.14
N TRP A 121 -6.17 -10.34 17.80
CA TRP A 121 -6.39 -11.32 16.76
C TRP A 121 -7.18 -12.52 17.31
N PRO A 122 -8.17 -13.04 16.56
CA PRO A 122 -8.77 -14.33 16.87
C PRO A 122 -7.73 -15.45 16.84
N GLY A 123 -7.76 -16.36 17.81
CA GLY A 123 -6.79 -17.45 17.93
C GLY A 123 -6.66 -18.33 16.67
N GLN A 124 -7.73 -18.45 15.88
CA GLN A 124 -7.74 -19.19 14.62
C GLN A 124 -6.70 -18.68 13.61
N ILE A 125 -6.35 -17.39 13.64
CA ILE A 125 -5.33 -16.83 12.72
C ILE A 125 -3.99 -17.52 12.90
N ALA A 126 -3.58 -17.80 14.14
CA ALA A 126 -2.29 -18.44 14.44
C ALA A 126 -2.37 -19.98 14.51
N GLN A 127 -3.57 -20.55 14.70
CA GLN A 127 -3.72 -21.97 15.08
C GLN A 127 -4.12 -22.90 13.92
N ASP A 128 -4.72 -22.38 12.84
CA ASP A 128 -5.24 -23.22 11.75
C ASP A 128 -4.18 -23.64 10.69
N GLY A 129 -2.95 -23.14 10.81
CA GLY A 129 -1.85 -23.43 9.87
C GLY A 129 -1.98 -22.72 8.52
N LEU A 130 -3.14 -22.14 8.20
CA LEU A 130 -3.38 -21.52 6.89
C LEU A 130 -2.70 -20.15 6.75
N LEU A 131 -2.30 -19.50 7.84
CA LEU A 131 -1.51 -18.28 7.77
C LEU A 131 -0.11 -18.55 7.20
N GLU A 132 0.53 -19.64 7.61
CA GLU A 132 1.85 -20.05 7.10
C GLU A 132 1.77 -20.40 5.62
N GLU A 133 0.74 -21.17 5.22
CA GLU A 133 0.49 -21.46 3.82
C GLU A 133 0.21 -20.18 3.02
N GLY A 134 -0.55 -19.24 3.58
CA GLY A 134 -0.79 -17.92 2.98
C GLY A 134 0.51 -17.14 2.72
N PHE A 135 1.43 -17.11 3.69
CA PHE A 135 2.76 -16.51 3.49
C PHE A 135 3.58 -17.25 2.43
N ALA A 136 3.55 -18.57 2.41
CA ALA A 136 4.25 -19.35 1.39
C ALA A 136 3.75 -19.03 -0.03
N ARG A 137 2.42 -18.98 -0.22
CA ARG A 137 1.78 -18.60 -1.48
C ARG A 137 2.10 -17.16 -1.89
N ALA A 138 1.99 -16.21 -0.95
CA ALA A 138 2.33 -14.80 -1.19
C ALA A 138 3.78 -14.65 -1.65
N ARG A 139 4.74 -15.34 -0.99
CA ARG A 139 6.16 -15.31 -1.40
C ARG A 139 6.37 -15.94 -2.77
N ARG A 140 5.68 -17.04 -3.08
CA ARG A 140 5.77 -17.70 -4.41
C ARG A 140 5.32 -16.76 -5.54
N TRP A 141 4.26 -15.98 -5.32
CA TRP A 141 3.69 -15.10 -6.34
C TRP A 141 4.36 -13.73 -6.43
N LEU A 142 4.74 -13.15 -5.32
CA LEU A 142 5.41 -11.83 -5.28
C LEU A 142 6.93 -11.94 -5.43
N ARG A 143 7.52 -13.13 -5.22
CA ARG A 143 8.94 -13.45 -5.43
C ARG A 143 9.88 -12.40 -4.81
N PRO A 144 9.76 -12.10 -3.50
CA PRO A 144 10.68 -11.17 -2.87
C PRO A 144 12.11 -11.71 -2.91
N ALA A 145 13.04 -10.81 -3.25
CA ALA A 145 14.47 -11.08 -3.30
C ALA A 145 15.25 -9.86 -2.81
N SER A 146 16.45 -10.09 -2.31
CA SER A 146 17.42 -9.03 -2.02
C SER A 146 18.25 -8.74 -3.28
N ASP A 147 18.57 -7.45 -3.50
CA ASP A 147 19.49 -7.08 -4.57
C ASP A 147 20.88 -7.69 -4.30
N PRO A 148 21.43 -8.55 -5.17
CA PRO A 148 22.76 -9.13 -4.96
C PRO A 148 23.87 -8.08 -4.89
N ASN A 149 23.62 -6.87 -5.39
CA ASN A 149 24.54 -5.74 -5.35
C ASN A 149 24.23 -4.74 -4.22
N ALA A 150 23.30 -5.04 -3.30
CA ALA A 150 22.88 -4.11 -2.23
C ALA A 150 24.09 -3.53 -1.48
N GLY A 151 25.02 -4.39 -1.02
CA GLY A 151 26.20 -4.00 -0.27
C GLY A 151 27.18 -3.06 -1.01
N ALA A 152 27.12 -2.99 -2.33
CA ALA A 152 27.93 -2.06 -3.12
C ALA A 152 27.28 -0.68 -3.31
N MET A 153 26.01 -0.52 -2.95
CA MET A 153 25.28 0.74 -3.11
C MET A 153 25.72 1.77 -2.08
N PRO A 154 26.05 3.02 -2.47
CA PRO A 154 26.49 4.06 -1.51
C PRO A 154 25.47 4.31 -0.40
N LYS A 155 24.17 4.29 -0.66
CA LYS A 155 23.11 4.45 0.34
C LYS A 155 23.11 3.32 1.38
N TYR A 156 23.33 2.07 0.95
CA TYR A 156 23.48 0.93 1.86
C TYR A 156 24.73 1.07 2.73
N GLN A 157 25.85 1.46 2.13
CA GLN A 157 27.10 1.68 2.85
C GLN A 157 26.97 2.82 3.88
N ALA A 158 26.27 3.91 3.52
CA ALA A 158 25.99 4.99 4.46
C ALA A 158 25.13 4.50 5.64
N LEU A 159 24.13 3.65 5.41
CA LEU A 159 23.35 3.02 6.48
C LEU A 159 24.24 2.08 7.34
N ALA A 160 25.09 1.27 6.70
CA ALA A 160 25.99 0.36 7.37
C ALA A 160 27.00 1.08 8.26
N ASN A 161 27.61 2.16 7.77
CA ASN A 161 28.57 2.97 8.54
C ASN A 161 27.95 3.55 9.81
N ALA A 162 26.66 3.93 9.76
CA ALA A 162 25.96 4.51 10.88
C ALA A 162 25.36 3.48 11.85
N SER A 163 25.25 2.22 11.46
CA SER A 163 24.47 1.18 12.15
C SER A 163 24.89 0.94 13.60
N ALA A 164 26.17 1.09 13.92
CA ALA A 164 26.69 0.96 15.29
C ALA A 164 26.06 1.97 16.26
N ALA A 165 25.60 3.13 15.78
CA ALA A 165 24.97 4.16 16.61
C ALA A 165 23.60 3.74 17.17
N VAL A 166 22.99 2.71 16.60
CA VAL A 166 21.71 2.13 17.07
C VAL A 166 21.86 0.68 17.55
N GLY A 167 23.09 0.16 17.56
CA GLY A 167 23.40 -1.18 18.08
C GLY A 167 22.81 -2.34 17.29
N ALA A 168 22.46 -2.14 16.01
CA ALA A 168 21.86 -3.16 15.17
C ALA A 168 22.53 -3.21 13.79
N PRO A 169 22.89 -4.41 13.26
CA PRO A 169 23.56 -4.52 11.97
C PRO A 169 22.63 -4.19 10.80
N PRO A 170 23.17 -3.70 9.68
CA PRO A 170 22.40 -3.57 8.46
C PRO A 170 22.22 -4.94 7.80
N GLU A 171 21.10 -5.11 7.12
CA GLU A 171 20.80 -6.29 6.32
C GLU A 171 20.24 -5.89 4.95
N PRO A 172 20.47 -6.68 3.90
CA PRO A 172 19.79 -6.49 2.63
C PRO A 172 18.28 -6.63 2.78
N ALA A 173 17.51 -5.69 2.24
CA ALA A 173 16.06 -5.75 2.27
C ALA A 173 15.53 -6.71 1.20
N GLU A 174 14.56 -7.56 1.56
CA GLU A 174 13.79 -8.33 0.58
C GLU A 174 12.72 -7.44 -0.04
N VAL A 175 12.74 -7.33 -1.37
CA VAL A 175 11.79 -6.53 -2.15
C VAL A 175 11.13 -7.37 -3.24
N ALA A 176 9.87 -7.11 -3.54
CA ALA A 176 9.13 -7.75 -4.62
C ALA A 176 9.58 -7.18 -5.99
N VAL A 177 10.85 -7.44 -6.34
CA VAL A 177 11.52 -6.98 -7.57
C VAL A 177 12.35 -8.12 -8.13
N SER A 178 12.31 -8.32 -9.44
CA SER A 178 13.13 -9.30 -10.14
C SER A 178 14.48 -8.67 -10.53
N PHE A 179 15.58 -9.26 -10.08
CA PHE A 179 16.95 -8.80 -10.41
C PHE A 179 17.56 -9.54 -11.60
N ASP A 180 16.85 -10.54 -12.12
CA ASP A 180 17.15 -11.30 -13.32
C ASP A 180 15.98 -11.25 -14.30
N ASP A 181 16.25 -11.53 -15.59
CA ASP A 181 15.21 -11.74 -16.60
C ASP A 181 14.45 -13.04 -16.25
N VAL A 182 13.14 -12.95 -16.08
CA VAL A 182 12.33 -14.09 -15.62
C VAL A 182 10.96 -14.10 -16.29
N THR A 183 10.35 -15.29 -16.35
CA THR A 183 8.91 -15.43 -16.50
C THR A 183 8.31 -15.64 -15.11
N ASN A 184 7.38 -14.81 -14.72
CA ASN A 184 6.76 -14.89 -13.39
C ASN A 184 5.66 -15.98 -13.33
N PRO A 185 5.09 -16.27 -12.15
CA PRO A 185 4.05 -17.31 -11.99
C PRO A 185 2.80 -17.13 -12.85
N ALA A 186 2.49 -15.91 -13.28
CA ALA A 186 1.37 -15.62 -14.18
C ALA A 186 1.73 -15.77 -15.68
N GLY A 187 2.94 -16.26 -16.00
CA GLY A 187 3.42 -16.39 -17.38
C GLY A 187 3.87 -15.07 -18.02
N VAL A 188 4.09 -14.01 -17.23
CA VAL A 188 4.51 -12.71 -17.72
C VAL A 188 6.03 -12.61 -17.73
N ALA A 189 6.61 -12.33 -18.89
CA ALA A 189 8.06 -12.04 -19.02
C ALA A 189 8.37 -10.68 -18.38
N GLN A 190 9.35 -10.67 -17.48
CA GLN A 190 9.81 -9.49 -16.77
C GLN A 190 11.33 -9.34 -16.95
N PRO A 191 11.82 -8.16 -17.37
CA PRO A 191 13.25 -7.90 -17.45
C PRO A 191 13.85 -7.68 -16.06
N ALA A 192 15.15 -7.86 -15.94
CA ALA A 192 15.93 -7.55 -14.75
C ALA A 192 15.81 -6.08 -14.34
N CYS A 193 15.83 -5.82 -13.05
CA CYS A 193 15.81 -4.46 -12.50
C CYS A 193 17.05 -3.67 -12.96
N THR A 194 16.84 -2.49 -13.54
CA THR A 194 17.92 -1.58 -13.97
C THR A 194 18.50 -0.74 -12.84
N ARG A 195 18.01 -0.92 -11.61
CA ARG A 195 18.45 -0.18 -10.41
C ARG A 195 18.30 1.34 -10.52
N CYS A 196 17.23 1.77 -11.20
CA CYS A 196 16.96 3.19 -11.42
C CYS A 196 16.42 3.93 -10.17
N GLY A 197 15.95 3.22 -9.14
CA GLY A 197 15.44 3.81 -7.90
C GLY A 197 14.01 4.34 -7.95
N ASP A 198 13.29 4.22 -9.05
CA ASP A 198 11.98 4.84 -9.27
C ASP A 198 10.79 3.95 -8.88
N CYS A 199 10.97 2.94 -8.02
CA CYS A 199 9.89 2.02 -7.64
C CYS A 199 8.66 2.76 -7.06
N CYS A 200 8.88 3.85 -6.30
CA CYS A 200 7.80 4.62 -5.66
C CYS A 200 7.07 5.59 -6.62
N SER A 201 7.58 5.83 -7.83
CA SER A 201 6.83 6.56 -8.87
C SER A 201 6.19 5.66 -9.92
N GLY A 202 6.37 4.34 -9.78
CA GLY A 202 5.93 3.32 -10.73
C GLY A 202 7.09 2.75 -11.53
N CYS A 203 7.06 1.43 -11.79
CA CYS A 203 8.16 0.74 -12.45
C CYS A 203 8.01 0.74 -13.97
N ASN A 204 8.72 1.64 -14.66
CA ASN A 204 8.75 1.70 -16.13
C ASN A 204 9.60 0.59 -16.78
N VAL A 205 10.33 -0.19 -15.98
CA VAL A 205 11.11 -1.35 -16.44
C VAL A 205 10.22 -2.60 -16.52
N GLY A 206 9.28 -2.76 -15.59
CA GLY A 206 8.48 -3.98 -15.44
C GLY A 206 9.09 -5.02 -14.51
N ALA A 207 10.21 -4.71 -13.86
CA ALA A 207 10.91 -5.62 -12.95
C ALA A 207 10.23 -5.76 -11.58
N LYS A 208 9.39 -4.79 -11.16
CA LYS A 208 8.65 -4.84 -9.88
C LYS A 208 7.46 -5.79 -10.01
N ASN A 209 7.34 -6.75 -9.09
CA ASN A 209 6.28 -7.75 -9.03
C ASN A 209 4.98 -7.13 -8.50
N THR A 210 4.41 -6.19 -9.28
CA THR A 210 3.13 -5.55 -8.97
C THR A 210 1.96 -6.53 -9.16
N ILE A 211 0.83 -6.26 -8.54
CA ILE A 211 -0.38 -7.05 -8.74
C ILE A 211 -0.84 -7.00 -10.22
N ALA A 212 -0.57 -5.89 -10.91
CA ALA A 212 -0.85 -5.75 -12.35
C ALA A 212 0.02 -6.66 -13.24
N LEU A 213 1.14 -7.18 -12.73
CA LEU A 213 2.02 -8.11 -13.45
C LEU A 213 1.95 -9.55 -12.92
N THR A 214 1.29 -9.78 -11.80
CA THR A 214 1.20 -11.09 -11.13
C THR A 214 -0.23 -11.62 -11.09
N TYR A 215 -0.99 -11.36 -10.05
CA TYR A 215 -2.32 -11.93 -9.82
C TYR A 215 -3.39 -11.49 -10.84
N LEU A 216 -3.35 -10.25 -11.34
CA LEU A 216 -4.37 -9.80 -12.29
C LEU A 216 -4.23 -10.41 -13.70
N PRO A 217 -3.03 -10.57 -14.28
CA PRO A 217 -2.86 -11.34 -15.50
C PRO A 217 -3.32 -12.80 -15.35
N ASP A 218 -3.07 -13.41 -14.21
CA ASP A 218 -3.55 -14.76 -13.92
C ASP A 218 -5.09 -14.81 -13.85
N ALA A 219 -5.72 -13.89 -13.10
CA ALA A 219 -7.18 -13.78 -13.06
C ALA A 219 -7.78 -13.62 -14.45
N LYS A 220 -7.20 -12.73 -15.28
CA LYS A 220 -7.62 -12.50 -16.68
C LYS A 220 -7.51 -13.76 -17.52
N ALA A 221 -6.43 -14.49 -17.38
CA ALA A 221 -6.18 -15.73 -18.12
C ALA A 221 -7.16 -16.87 -17.73
N HIS A 222 -7.74 -16.79 -16.52
CA HIS A 222 -8.81 -17.68 -16.07
C HIS A 222 -10.23 -17.09 -16.29
N GLY A 223 -10.35 -16.04 -17.10
CA GLY A 223 -11.64 -15.52 -17.54
C GLY A 223 -12.22 -14.39 -16.68
N ALA A 224 -11.49 -13.84 -15.72
CA ALA A 224 -11.93 -12.66 -15.01
C ALA A 224 -12.07 -11.45 -15.96
N GLU A 225 -13.14 -10.70 -15.80
CA GLU A 225 -13.42 -9.46 -16.52
C GLU A 225 -12.97 -8.28 -15.65
N ILE A 226 -12.07 -7.43 -16.16
CA ILE A 226 -11.45 -6.34 -15.41
C ILE A 226 -11.93 -5.02 -15.97
N PHE A 227 -12.47 -4.16 -15.09
CA PHE A 227 -12.98 -2.84 -15.43
C PHE A 227 -12.27 -1.78 -14.62
N THR A 228 -11.74 -0.76 -15.29
CA THR A 228 -11.10 0.39 -14.67
C THR A 228 -11.98 1.63 -14.74
N GLU A 229 -11.63 2.65 -13.94
CA GLU A 229 -12.42 3.89 -13.82
C GLU A 229 -13.86 3.64 -13.35
N ALA A 230 -14.07 2.54 -12.61
CA ALA A 230 -15.33 2.11 -12.03
C ALA A 230 -15.31 2.28 -10.50
N ARG A 231 -15.86 3.36 -9.99
CA ARG A 231 -15.91 3.66 -8.57
C ARG A 231 -17.17 3.08 -7.94
N VAL A 232 -17.01 2.03 -7.13
CA VAL A 232 -18.09 1.50 -6.29
C VAL A 232 -18.40 2.50 -5.19
N ASP A 233 -19.70 2.74 -4.97
CA ASP A 233 -20.21 3.67 -3.97
C ASP A 233 -20.66 2.93 -2.71
N HIS A 234 -21.62 2.03 -2.83
CA HIS A 234 -22.13 1.23 -1.72
C HIS A 234 -22.67 -0.12 -2.20
N LEU A 235 -22.96 -0.98 -1.23
CA LEU A 235 -23.54 -2.30 -1.39
C LEU A 235 -24.92 -2.35 -0.73
N ALA A 236 -25.85 -3.11 -1.31
CA ALA A 236 -27.13 -3.41 -0.71
C ALA A 236 -27.41 -4.92 -0.78
N ARG A 237 -27.93 -5.48 0.33
CA ARG A 237 -28.36 -6.88 0.37
C ARG A 237 -29.65 -7.06 -0.45
N LYS A 238 -29.69 -8.14 -1.25
CA LYS A 238 -30.87 -8.61 -1.97
C LYS A 238 -31.26 -10.00 -1.46
N SER A 239 -32.42 -10.50 -1.92
CA SER A 239 -32.91 -11.84 -1.56
C SER A 239 -31.92 -12.95 -1.93
N ASP A 240 -31.20 -12.77 -3.04
CA ASP A 240 -30.37 -13.76 -3.72
C ASP A 240 -28.94 -13.27 -3.99
N GLY A 241 -28.41 -12.41 -3.12
CA GLY A 241 -27.03 -11.94 -3.25
C GLY A 241 -26.86 -10.46 -2.91
N TRP A 242 -26.05 -9.76 -3.69
CA TRP A 242 -25.63 -8.38 -3.45
C TRP A 242 -25.91 -7.51 -4.66
N GLN A 243 -26.35 -6.30 -4.43
CA GLN A 243 -26.37 -5.23 -5.43
C GLN A 243 -25.18 -4.31 -5.16
N ILE A 244 -24.41 -4.02 -6.20
CA ILE A 244 -23.25 -3.15 -6.19
C ILE A 244 -23.61 -1.90 -6.97
N ALA A 245 -23.65 -0.75 -6.28
CA ALA A 245 -23.85 0.55 -6.88
C ALA A 245 -22.50 1.17 -7.25
N PHE A 246 -22.29 1.58 -8.49
CA PHE A 246 -21.04 2.15 -8.97
C PHE A 246 -21.27 3.26 -9.99
N ALA A 247 -20.26 4.09 -10.20
CA ALA A 247 -20.25 5.14 -11.21
C ALA A 247 -18.90 5.20 -11.92
N PRO A 248 -18.83 5.71 -13.16
CA PRO A 248 -17.58 6.08 -13.79
C PRO A 248 -16.81 7.09 -12.92
N ASN A 249 -15.51 6.86 -12.74
CA ASN A 249 -14.66 7.72 -11.88
C ASN A 249 -14.09 8.93 -12.64
N GLU A 250 -14.92 9.61 -13.43
CA GLU A 250 -14.56 10.79 -14.21
C GLU A 250 -15.13 12.06 -13.58
N ARG A 251 -14.36 13.16 -13.64
CA ARG A 251 -14.74 14.45 -13.05
C ARG A 251 -15.97 15.10 -13.72
N ASN A 252 -16.17 14.83 -15.01
CA ASN A 252 -17.16 15.51 -15.87
C ASN A 252 -17.97 14.53 -16.73
N SER A 253 -18.06 13.27 -16.35
CA SER A 253 -18.87 12.33 -17.12
C SER A 253 -20.35 12.72 -17.04
N LYS A 254 -21.00 12.92 -18.21
CA LYS A 254 -22.45 13.04 -18.26
C LYS A 254 -23.14 11.81 -17.64
N LYS A 255 -22.52 10.62 -17.76
CA LYS A 255 -22.97 9.39 -17.11
C LYS A 255 -22.89 9.45 -15.58
N ALA A 256 -21.96 10.24 -14.97
CA ALA A 256 -21.95 10.47 -13.52
C ALA A 256 -23.13 11.35 -13.05
N ALA A 257 -23.67 12.18 -13.94
CA ALA A 257 -24.88 12.97 -13.68
C ALA A 257 -26.19 12.15 -13.84
N ASP A 258 -26.13 11.02 -14.59
CA ASP A 258 -27.29 10.15 -14.84
C ASP A 258 -27.58 9.16 -13.70
N GLY A 259 -26.82 9.23 -12.59
CA GLY A 259 -26.97 8.39 -11.41
C GLY A 259 -26.02 7.19 -11.37
N LEU A 260 -26.14 6.39 -10.30
CA LEU A 260 -25.35 5.17 -10.12
C LEU A 260 -25.88 4.04 -11.01
N GLY A 261 -24.96 3.39 -11.76
CA GLY A 261 -25.22 2.08 -12.35
C GLY A 261 -25.24 0.99 -11.27
N THR A 262 -25.88 -0.13 -11.55
CA THR A 262 -25.92 -1.26 -10.63
C THR A 262 -25.68 -2.57 -11.35
N ILE A 263 -24.92 -3.46 -10.70
CA ILE A 263 -24.81 -4.88 -11.05
C ILE A 263 -25.11 -5.73 -9.83
N THR A 264 -25.30 -7.03 -10.03
CA THR A 264 -25.52 -7.98 -8.93
C THR A 264 -24.42 -9.04 -8.88
N ALA A 265 -24.22 -9.61 -7.69
CA ALA A 265 -23.31 -10.73 -7.49
C ALA A 265 -23.77 -11.62 -6.33
N ASP A 266 -23.42 -12.92 -6.39
CA ASP A 266 -23.62 -13.84 -5.27
C ASP A 266 -22.64 -13.53 -4.14
N ILE A 267 -21.40 -13.18 -4.51
CA ILE A 267 -20.30 -12.88 -3.59
C ILE A 267 -19.67 -11.53 -3.94
N VAL A 268 -19.38 -10.72 -2.93
CA VAL A 268 -18.60 -9.48 -3.05
C VAL A 268 -17.36 -9.59 -2.17
N VAL A 269 -16.20 -9.31 -2.76
CA VAL A 269 -14.92 -9.21 -2.03
C VAL A 269 -14.42 -7.78 -2.12
N LEU A 270 -14.39 -7.08 -0.99
CA LEU A 270 -13.84 -5.75 -0.88
C LEU A 270 -12.31 -5.82 -0.71
N GLY A 271 -11.61 -5.21 -1.63
CA GLY A 271 -10.15 -5.05 -1.69
C GLY A 271 -9.75 -3.65 -2.16
N GLY A 272 -10.59 -2.65 -1.86
CA GLY A 272 -10.39 -1.24 -2.22
C GLY A 272 -9.33 -0.51 -1.38
N GLY A 273 -8.58 -1.24 -0.55
CA GLY A 273 -7.62 -0.73 0.42
C GLY A 273 -8.31 -0.17 1.67
N THR A 274 -7.52 0.11 2.70
CA THR A 274 -8.00 0.56 4.01
C THR A 274 -9.06 1.66 3.91
N LEU A 275 -8.81 2.69 3.11
CA LEU A 275 -9.74 3.81 2.95
C LEU A 275 -10.96 3.41 2.11
N GLY A 276 -10.74 2.74 0.96
CA GLY A 276 -11.81 2.45 0.02
C GLY A 276 -12.81 1.43 0.55
N SER A 277 -12.35 0.30 1.10
CA SER A 277 -13.24 -0.73 1.66
C SER A 277 -14.02 -0.20 2.87
N THR A 278 -13.37 0.58 3.74
CA THR A 278 -14.07 1.20 4.87
C THR A 278 -15.09 2.23 4.42
N GLU A 279 -14.77 3.09 3.43
CA GLU A 279 -15.70 4.08 2.88
C GLU A 279 -16.95 3.41 2.28
N ILE A 280 -16.76 2.35 1.48
CA ILE A 280 -17.87 1.60 0.88
C ILE A 280 -18.78 1.00 1.95
N LEU A 281 -18.24 0.38 3.00
CA LEU A 281 -19.04 -0.17 4.09
C LEU A 281 -19.73 0.93 4.92
N LEU A 282 -19.09 2.08 5.16
CA LEU A 282 -19.72 3.22 5.82
C LEU A 282 -20.91 3.76 5.02
N ARG A 283 -20.78 3.88 3.68
CA ARG A 283 -21.88 4.27 2.79
C ARG A 283 -22.96 3.21 2.72
N SER A 284 -22.57 1.92 2.70
CA SER A 284 -23.53 0.81 2.76
C SER A 284 -24.35 0.83 4.06
N ARG A 285 -23.74 1.18 5.19
CA ARG A 285 -24.44 1.36 6.47
C ARG A 285 -25.43 2.53 6.41
N GLN A 286 -25.06 3.66 5.78
CA GLN A 286 -26.01 4.76 5.54
C GLN A 286 -27.17 4.35 4.63
N ALA A 287 -26.93 3.43 3.70
CA ALA A 287 -27.95 2.85 2.82
C ALA A 287 -28.77 1.71 3.49
N GLY A 288 -28.57 1.44 4.79
CA GLY A 288 -29.37 0.51 5.58
C GLY A 288 -28.76 -0.87 5.81
N LEU A 289 -27.51 -1.13 5.38
CA LEU A 289 -26.83 -2.40 5.71
C LEU A 289 -26.41 -2.41 7.19
N ALA A 290 -26.89 -3.40 7.94
CA ALA A 290 -26.53 -3.54 9.35
C ALA A 290 -25.11 -4.07 9.50
N LEU A 291 -24.21 -3.29 10.08
CA LEU A 291 -22.79 -3.57 10.23
C LEU A 291 -22.34 -3.37 11.68
N SER A 292 -21.22 -3.99 12.05
CA SER A 292 -20.59 -3.84 13.36
C SER A 292 -20.32 -2.37 13.72
N ASP A 293 -20.51 -1.98 14.98
CA ASP A 293 -20.16 -0.67 15.52
C ASP A 293 -18.64 -0.41 15.58
N ARG A 294 -17.84 -1.45 15.29
CA ARG A 294 -16.38 -1.34 15.17
C ARG A 294 -15.95 -0.77 13.81
N LEU A 295 -16.87 -0.68 12.84
CA LEU A 295 -16.57 -0.15 11.51
C LEU A 295 -16.00 1.28 11.59
N GLY A 296 -14.87 1.47 10.93
CA GLY A 296 -14.10 2.71 10.90
C GLY A 296 -13.15 2.89 12.10
N ARG A 297 -13.13 2.00 13.09
CA ARG A 297 -12.22 2.07 14.25
C ARG A 297 -10.94 1.30 14.00
N GLY A 298 -9.91 1.61 14.79
CA GLY A 298 -8.63 0.90 14.72
C GLY A 298 -7.78 1.29 13.52
N PHE A 299 -7.95 2.50 12.99
CA PHE A 299 -7.05 2.99 11.95
C PHE A 299 -5.65 3.16 12.53
N SER A 300 -4.65 2.62 11.83
CA SER A 300 -3.23 2.67 12.13
C SER A 300 -2.46 3.25 10.95
N ALA A 301 -1.45 4.03 11.25
CA ALA A 301 -0.46 4.53 10.31
C ALA A 301 0.75 3.60 10.18
N ASN A 302 0.73 2.45 10.88
CA ASN A 302 1.84 1.49 10.94
C ASN A 302 3.16 2.09 11.46
N GLY A 303 3.06 3.15 12.28
CA GLY A 303 4.22 3.87 12.81
C GLY A 303 5.12 4.49 11.74
N ASP A 304 4.57 4.82 10.56
CA ASP A 304 5.32 5.34 9.43
C ASP A 304 5.96 6.69 9.71
N ILE A 305 7.24 6.79 9.36
CA ILE A 305 7.96 8.06 9.30
C ILE A 305 8.84 8.09 8.05
N ILE A 306 8.82 9.21 7.34
CA ILE A 306 9.79 9.54 6.29
C ILE A 306 10.59 10.73 6.79
N ALA A 307 11.91 10.56 6.91
CA ALA A 307 12.81 11.61 7.37
C ALA A 307 14.14 11.59 6.59
N PHE A 308 15.00 12.57 6.86
CA PHE A 308 16.19 12.80 6.05
C PHE A 308 17.41 13.11 6.92
N GLY A 309 18.58 12.68 6.43
CA GLY A 309 19.89 13.18 6.86
C GLY A 309 20.48 14.06 5.77
N TYR A 310 20.63 15.35 6.03
CA TYR A 310 21.17 16.31 5.06
C TYR A 310 22.63 16.58 5.32
N GLY A 311 23.45 16.62 4.24
CA GLY A 311 24.86 17.03 4.33
C GLY A 311 25.75 15.99 4.99
N ALA A 312 25.47 14.69 4.83
CA ALA A 312 26.33 13.64 5.33
C ALA A 312 27.76 13.76 4.76
N ASP A 313 28.78 13.40 5.56
CA ASP A 313 30.20 13.39 5.12
C ASP A 313 30.43 12.36 4.02
N VAL A 314 29.61 11.31 3.98
CA VAL A 314 29.68 10.24 2.97
C VAL A 314 28.68 10.50 1.83
N ARG A 315 29.07 10.08 0.62
CA ARG A 315 28.14 10.09 -0.50
C ARG A 315 27.06 9.02 -0.32
N VAL A 316 25.79 9.40 -0.45
CA VAL A 316 24.63 8.50 -0.29
C VAL A 316 24.04 8.09 -1.63
N ASN A 317 23.96 9.02 -2.58
CA ASN A 317 23.42 8.77 -3.94
C ASN A 317 22.00 8.16 -3.91
N ALA A 318 21.06 8.81 -3.20
CA ALA A 318 19.70 8.32 -2.96
C ALA A 318 18.62 9.08 -3.73
N ILE A 319 18.91 9.46 -4.98
CA ILE A 319 17.94 10.10 -5.91
C ILE A 319 17.83 9.22 -7.15
N GLY A 320 16.59 8.84 -7.51
CA GLY A 320 16.31 8.02 -8.69
C GLY A 320 16.84 8.64 -9.99
N VAL A 321 17.28 7.76 -10.89
CA VAL A 321 17.98 8.20 -12.13
C VAL A 321 17.10 8.11 -13.38
N GLY A 322 15.87 7.65 -13.23
CA GLY A 322 14.92 7.50 -14.35
C GLY A 322 15.12 6.21 -15.17
N HIS A 323 14.21 5.99 -16.10
CA HIS A 323 14.31 4.93 -17.10
C HIS A 323 13.89 5.48 -18.48
N PRO A 324 14.79 5.46 -19.50
CA PRO A 324 16.20 5.08 -19.40
C PRO A 324 16.99 5.96 -18.42
N ALA A 325 18.04 5.36 -17.82
CA ALA A 325 18.86 6.07 -16.83
C ALA A 325 19.54 7.29 -17.45
N ARG A 326 19.71 8.36 -16.67
CA ARG A 326 20.43 9.57 -17.11
C ARG A 326 21.89 9.25 -17.38
N ALA A 327 22.38 9.69 -18.52
CA ALA A 327 23.77 9.51 -18.89
C ALA A 327 24.73 10.15 -17.86
N GLY A 328 25.76 9.41 -17.46
CA GLY A 328 26.80 9.86 -16.52
C GLY A 328 26.32 9.96 -15.05
N VAL A 329 25.21 9.32 -14.71
CA VAL A 329 24.73 9.16 -13.32
C VAL A 329 24.74 7.68 -12.96
N ASP A 330 25.34 7.33 -11.82
CA ASP A 330 25.39 5.96 -11.34
C ASP A 330 24.00 5.47 -10.91
N THR A 331 23.73 4.19 -11.11
CA THR A 331 22.51 3.53 -10.61
C THR A 331 22.48 3.55 -9.08
N VAL A 332 21.26 3.52 -8.52
CA VAL A 332 21.04 3.75 -7.08
C VAL A 332 20.43 2.53 -6.36
N GLY A 333 20.16 1.45 -7.07
CA GLY A 333 19.47 0.27 -6.56
C GLY A 333 17.95 0.39 -6.69
N ALA A 334 17.23 -0.58 -6.14
CA ALA A 334 15.80 -0.45 -5.87
C ALA A 334 15.54 0.70 -4.89
N SER A 335 14.28 1.16 -4.75
CA SER A 335 13.96 2.26 -3.81
C SER A 335 14.37 1.95 -2.37
N VAL A 336 14.34 0.69 -1.98
CA VAL A 336 14.95 0.17 -0.74
C VAL A 336 15.84 -1.00 -1.11
N SER A 337 17.08 -1.00 -0.65
CA SER A 337 18.03 -2.11 -0.84
C SER A 337 18.59 -2.62 0.48
N GLY A 338 18.57 -1.79 1.53
CA GLY A 338 19.06 -2.12 2.86
C GLY A 338 18.16 -1.62 3.97
N GLN A 339 18.27 -2.26 5.11
CA GLN A 339 17.51 -1.92 6.32
C GLN A 339 18.31 -2.27 7.59
N ILE A 340 17.89 -1.68 8.70
CA ILE A 340 18.29 -2.04 10.06
C ILE A 340 17.01 -2.44 10.81
N ARG A 341 17.02 -3.58 11.48
CA ARG A 341 15.96 -3.97 12.41
C ARG A 341 16.40 -3.67 13.83
N ILE A 342 15.78 -2.68 14.46
CA ILE A 342 15.96 -2.39 15.88
C ILE A 342 14.93 -3.23 16.64
N GLN A 343 15.44 -4.27 17.32
CA GLN A 343 14.61 -5.23 18.06
C GLN A 343 14.51 -4.87 19.53
N ASN A 344 13.41 -5.25 20.17
CA ASN A 344 13.23 -5.18 21.61
C ASN A 344 12.50 -6.44 22.09
N ALA A 345 13.19 -7.27 22.86
CA ALA A 345 12.65 -8.56 23.31
C ALA A 345 11.44 -8.40 24.25
N GLU A 346 11.38 -7.32 25.03
CA GLU A 346 10.34 -7.09 26.05
C GLU A 346 9.17 -6.27 25.49
N ARG A 347 9.44 -5.32 24.61
CA ARG A 347 8.50 -4.31 24.14
C ARG A 347 8.38 -4.31 22.63
N LEU A 348 7.39 -5.05 22.11
CA LEU A 348 7.11 -5.10 20.66
C LEU A 348 6.86 -3.71 20.07
N ASP A 349 6.18 -2.82 20.81
CA ASP A 349 5.91 -1.45 20.39
C ASP A 349 7.17 -0.55 20.31
N HIS A 350 8.33 -1.04 20.76
CA HIS A 350 9.64 -0.39 20.60
C HIS A 350 10.42 -0.89 19.38
N GLU A 351 9.96 -1.94 18.70
CA GLU A 351 10.62 -2.40 17.48
C GLU A 351 10.35 -1.49 16.29
N MET A 352 11.34 -1.39 15.41
CA MET A 352 11.22 -0.67 14.16
C MET A 352 12.16 -1.19 13.09
N TYR A 353 11.78 -1.03 11.84
CA TYR A 353 12.66 -1.16 10.69
C TYR A 353 13.00 0.24 10.16
N VAL A 354 14.29 0.53 10.08
CA VAL A 354 14.84 1.73 9.45
C VAL A 354 15.38 1.30 8.08
N GLN A 355 14.74 1.76 7.02
CA GLN A 355 15.06 1.41 5.64
C GLN A 355 15.69 2.62 4.96
N GLU A 356 16.80 2.41 4.26
CA GLU A 356 17.34 3.44 3.39
C GLU A 356 16.47 3.57 2.14
N GLY A 357 16.15 4.80 1.77
CA GLY A 357 15.18 5.09 0.72
C GLY A 357 15.78 5.88 -0.44
N VAL A 358 15.11 5.81 -1.59
CA VAL A 358 15.42 6.62 -2.78
C VAL A 358 14.24 7.56 -3.05
N LEU A 359 14.54 8.85 -3.23
CA LEU A 359 13.57 9.82 -3.74
C LEU A 359 13.41 9.64 -5.25
N PRO A 360 12.19 9.45 -5.77
CA PRO A 360 11.96 9.19 -7.19
C PRO A 360 12.43 10.33 -8.10
N SER A 361 12.96 9.98 -9.26
CA SER A 361 13.51 10.92 -10.24
C SER A 361 12.55 12.06 -10.67
N PRO A 362 11.22 11.87 -10.76
CA PRO A 362 10.30 12.97 -11.07
C PRO A 362 10.28 14.07 -10.02
N LEU A 363 10.64 13.78 -8.76
CA LEU A 363 10.74 14.76 -7.67
C LEU A 363 12.08 15.52 -7.67
N ALA A 364 13.10 14.99 -8.33
CA ALA A 364 14.45 15.57 -8.31
C ALA A 364 14.51 17.08 -8.56
N PRO A 365 13.76 17.69 -9.52
CA PRO A 365 13.78 19.13 -9.74
C PRO A 365 13.27 19.97 -8.57
N LEU A 366 12.48 19.39 -7.65
CA LEU A 366 11.92 20.08 -6.48
C LEU A 366 12.82 20.01 -5.25
N LEU A 367 13.77 19.08 -5.20
CA LEU A 367 14.59 18.84 -4.00
C LEU A 367 15.41 20.06 -3.57
N PRO A 368 16.02 20.86 -4.47
CA PRO A 368 16.71 22.08 -4.05
C PRO A 368 15.80 23.06 -3.30
N VAL A 369 14.50 23.11 -3.67
CA VAL A 369 13.51 23.99 -3.02
C VAL A 369 13.03 23.41 -1.69
N PHE A 370 12.86 22.09 -1.58
CA PHE A 370 12.41 21.44 -0.36
C PHE A 370 13.40 21.57 0.79
N PHE A 371 14.69 21.63 0.51
CA PHE A 371 15.73 21.71 1.54
C PHE A 371 16.26 23.15 1.80
N VAL A 372 15.63 24.19 1.23
CA VAL A 372 15.93 25.60 1.52
C VAL A 372 15.60 26.02 2.96
N PRO A 373 14.44 25.63 3.56
CA PRO A 373 14.14 25.98 4.94
C PRO A 373 15.20 25.44 5.92
N GLY A 374 15.52 26.23 6.95
CA GLY A 374 16.50 25.85 7.98
C GLY A 374 17.95 26.28 7.69
N GLY A 375 18.18 27.35 6.91
CA GLY A 375 19.51 27.92 6.68
C GLY A 375 20.33 27.22 5.59
N ARG A 376 19.71 26.35 4.78
CA ARG A 376 20.36 25.55 3.72
C ARG A 376 20.42 26.26 2.35
N LEU A 377 20.31 27.58 2.34
CA LEU A 377 20.30 28.40 1.12
C LEU A 377 21.52 28.17 0.22
N LEU A 378 22.71 28.07 0.81
CA LEU A 378 23.95 27.82 0.07
C LEU A 378 23.93 26.44 -0.59
N GLY A 379 23.47 25.40 0.11
CA GLY A 379 23.35 24.06 -0.43
C GLY A 379 22.28 23.97 -1.54
N ALA A 380 21.17 24.69 -1.42
CA ALA A 380 20.17 24.76 -2.47
C ALA A 380 20.72 25.48 -3.73
N ALA A 381 21.43 26.60 -3.57
CA ALA A 381 22.08 27.30 -4.67
C ALA A 381 23.15 26.41 -5.36
N GLU A 382 23.95 25.71 -4.57
CA GLU A 382 24.93 24.77 -5.09
C GLU A 382 24.30 23.61 -5.85
N ALA A 383 23.19 23.04 -5.33
CA ALA A 383 22.42 21.97 -6.00
C ALA A 383 21.79 22.44 -7.32
N LEU A 384 21.34 23.70 -7.39
CA LEU A 384 20.86 24.29 -8.64
C LEU A 384 21.98 24.47 -9.68
N PHE A 385 23.20 24.77 -9.22
CA PHE A 385 24.35 24.99 -10.11
C PHE A 385 25.01 23.68 -10.55
N LYS A 386 25.24 22.72 -9.61
CA LYS A 386 25.89 21.43 -9.86
C LYS A 386 24.92 20.33 -10.29
N GLY A 387 23.61 20.59 -10.20
CA GLY A 387 22.56 19.61 -10.42
C GLY A 387 22.33 18.69 -9.19
N VAL A 388 21.16 18.07 -9.17
CA VAL A 388 20.67 17.29 -8.00
C VAL A 388 21.46 16.00 -7.74
N TYR A 389 22.21 15.50 -8.72
CA TYR A 389 23.01 14.26 -8.59
C TYR A 389 24.46 14.51 -8.16
N LYS A 390 24.86 15.78 -8.03
CA LYS A 390 26.19 16.21 -7.61
C LYS A 390 26.06 17.29 -6.56
N GLY A 391 27.04 17.43 -5.66
CA GLY A 391 26.97 18.39 -4.57
C GLY A 391 26.09 17.92 -3.41
N PRO A 392 25.49 18.84 -2.63
CA PRO A 392 24.87 18.54 -1.31
C PRO A 392 23.77 17.46 -1.35
N LEU A 393 22.99 17.39 -2.44
CA LEU A 393 21.92 16.41 -2.58
C LEU A 393 22.41 14.97 -2.87
N ALA A 394 23.64 14.79 -3.34
CA ALA A 394 24.27 13.48 -3.42
C ALA A 394 24.62 12.90 -2.03
N HIS A 395 24.61 13.74 -0.99
CA HIS A 395 24.84 13.43 0.42
C HIS A 395 23.54 13.43 1.24
N LEU A 396 22.38 13.45 0.57
CA LEU A 396 21.07 13.37 1.21
C LEU A 396 20.72 11.90 1.49
N HIS A 397 20.54 11.54 2.75
CA HIS A 397 20.03 10.23 3.15
C HIS A 397 18.52 10.32 3.36
N THR A 398 17.77 9.44 2.73
CA THR A 398 16.33 9.29 2.93
C THR A 398 16.08 8.05 3.77
N PHE A 399 15.25 8.16 4.80
CA PHE A 399 14.85 7.05 5.66
C PHE A 399 13.35 6.82 5.55
N PHE A 400 12.98 5.56 5.33
CA PHE A 400 11.62 5.06 5.50
C PHE A 400 11.60 4.20 6.74
N VAL A 401 10.76 4.57 7.70
CA VAL A 401 10.66 3.83 8.97
C VAL A 401 9.26 3.29 9.13
N VAL A 402 9.16 2.04 9.55
CA VAL A 402 7.93 1.38 9.97
C VAL A 402 8.09 0.85 11.39
N SER A 403 7.05 0.98 12.20
CA SER A 403 7.07 0.62 13.62
C SER A 403 5.64 0.33 14.11
N HIS A 404 5.42 0.41 15.41
CA HIS A 404 4.13 0.17 16.02
C HIS A 404 3.55 1.46 16.60
N ASP A 405 2.36 1.83 16.14
CA ASP A 405 1.49 2.83 16.75
C ASP A 405 0.36 2.15 17.55
N ASN A 406 -0.47 2.95 18.23
CA ASN A 406 -1.55 2.44 19.08
C ASN A 406 -2.85 2.14 18.32
N ALA A 407 -2.91 2.32 17.00
CA ALA A 407 -4.09 2.13 16.16
C ALA A 407 -5.36 2.84 16.69
N ALA A 408 -5.23 4.03 17.28
CA ALA A 408 -6.34 4.77 17.86
C ALA A 408 -7.11 5.63 16.85
N GLY A 409 -6.67 5.68 15.61
CA GLY A 409 -7.31 6.44 14.55
C GLY A 409 -8.68 5.91 14.16
N ARG A 410 -9.46 6.79 13.50
CA ARG A 410 -10.82 6.49 13.02
C ARG A 410 -11.01 6.96 11.59
N LEU A 411 -11.82 6.19 10.86
CA LEU A 411 -12.33 6.49 9.54
C LEU A 411 -13.84 6.72 9.64
N GLU A 412 -14.31 7.88 9.23
CA GLU A 412 -15.73 8.27 9.33
C GLU A 412 -16.16 9.11 8.13
N LEU A 413 -17.45 9.10 7.81
CA LEU A 413 -17.99 9.99 6.79
C LEU A 413 -18.35 11.35 7.43
N LYS A 414 -17.71 12.42 6.96
CA LYS A 414 -18.01 13.81 7.27
C LYS A 414 -18.37 14.55 5.97
N ASP A 415 -19.52 15.17 5.92
CA ASP A 415 -20.00 15.87 4.71
C ASP A 415 -19.85 15.04 3.42
N ASP A 416 -20.31 13.78 3.50
CA ASP A 416 -20.24 12.78 2.41
C ASP A 416 -18.81 12.48 1.92
N ARG A 417 -17.79 12.67 2.76
CA ARG A 417 -16.38 12.36 2.47
C ARG A 417 -15.77 11.54 3.58
N LEU A 418 -14.91 10.61 3.19
CA LEU A 418 -14.12 9.88 4.17
C LEU A 418 -13.10 10.81 4.83
N ALA A 419 -13.17 10.92 6.14
CA ALA A 419 -12.23 11.64 6.98
C ALA A 419 -11.41 10.65 7.82
N VAL A 420 -10.13 10.97 8.01
CA VAL A 420 -9.25 10.33 8.97
C VAL A 420 -9.16 11.25 10.18
N THR A 421 -9.57 10.76 11.35
CA THR A 421 -9.51 11.48 12.62
C THR A 421 -8.66 10.71 13.61
N TRP A 422 -7.67 11.37 14.16
CA TRP A 422 -6.77 10.81 15.19
C TRP A 422 -6.19 11.91 16.05
N PRO A 423 -7.00 12.46 16.99
CA PRO A 423 -6.51 13.49 17.93
C PRO A 423 -5.26 12.99 18.67
N GLY A 424 -4.17 13.78 18.63
CA GLY A 424 -2.91 13.41 19.24
C GLY A 424 -2.01 12.49 18.38
N ALA A 425 -2.33 12.25 17.11
CA ALA A 425 -1.48 11.44 16.22
C ALA A 425 -0.03 11.93 16.15
N ALA A 426 0.19 13.24 16.20
CA ALA A 426 1.53 13.83 16.18
C ALA A 426 2.32 13.59 17.49
N ASP A 427 1.63 13.30 18.59
CA ASP A 427 2.20 13.11 19.93
C ASP A 427 2.39 11.62 20.28
N GLU A 428 2.16 10.71 19.31
CA GLU A 428 2.38 9.28 19.51
C GLU A 428 3.82 9.00 19.96
N PRO A 429 4.04 8.19 21.02
CA PRO A 429 5.37 7.89 21.55
C PRO A 429 6.34 7.28 20.53
N VAL A 430 5.81 6.65 19.47
CA VAL A 430 6.63 6.08 18.40
C VAL A 430 7.44 7.16 17.69
N HIS A 431 6.91 8.37 17.50
CA HIS A 431 7.61 9.46 16.83
C HIS A 431 8.90 9.85 17.55
N GLY A 432 8.86 10.02 18.88
CA GLY A 432 10.05 10.34 19.67
C GLY A 432 11.12 9.24 19.63
N ARG A 433 10.70 7.95 19.63
CA ARG A 433 11.64 6.84 19.52
C ARG A 433 12.32 6.77 18.16
N VAL A 434 11.54 6.97 17.09
CA VAL A 434 12.08 6.97 15.73
C VAL A 434 12.98 8.19 15.51
N ASP A 435 12.58 9.38 15.96
CA ASP A 435 13.41 10.59 15.86
C ASP A 435 14.78 10.37 16.53
N ALA A 436 14.81 9.81 17.75
CA ALA A 436 16.06 9.53 18.48
C ALA A 436 16.98 8.54 17.75
N ALA A 437 16.41 7.48 17.16
CA ALA A 437 17.18 6.53 16.37
C ALA A 437 17.75 7.16 15.09
N LEU A 438 16.92 7.93 14.37
CA LEU A 438 17.34 8.60 13.14
C LEU A 438 18.37 9.71 13.39
N GLU A 439 18.21 10.51 14.45
CA GLU A 439 19.21 11.51 14.84
C GLU A 439 20.58 10.87 15.11
N SER A 440 20.59 9.70 15.78
CA SER A 440 21.81 8.95 16.05
C SER A 440 22.47 8.46 14.75
N LEU A 441 21.70 7.89 13.82
CA LEU A 441 22.19 7.44 12.51
C LEU A 441 22.73 8.59 11.66
N VAL A 442 21.99 9.70 11.60
CA VAL A 442 22.36 10.88 10.80
C VAL A 442 23.64 11.52 11.35
N LYS A 443 23.73 11.67 12.67
CA LYS A 443 24.92 12.21 13.35
C LYS A 443 26.17 11.34 13.14
N ALA A 444 26.01 10.02 13.12
CA ALA A 444 27.12 9.10 12.87
C ALA A 444 27.72 9.27 11.45
N ASN A 445 26.97 9.78 10.51
CA ASN A 445 27.42 10.14 9.15
C ASN A 445 27.75 11.64 9.00
N GLY A 446 27.83 12.42 10.09
CA GLY A 446 28.17 13.85 10.05
C GLY A 446 27.06 14.77 9.53
N GLY A 447 25.85 14.27 9.33
CA GLY A 447 24.74 15.02 8.75
C GLY A 447 23.83 15.71 9.77
N ASP A 448 22.91 16.54 9.25
CA ASP A 448 21.84 17.19 10.00
C ASP A 448 20.52 16.43 9.83
N TYR A 449 19.86 16.09 10.95
CA TYR A 449 18.54 15.43 10.93
C TYR A 449 17.44 16.39 10.48
N VAL A 450 16.62 15.97 9.52
CA VAL A 450 15.48 16.73 8.99
C VAL A 450 14.24 15.84 9.01
N LYS A 451 13.38 16.05 10.01
CA LYS A 451 12.13 15.28 10.16
C LYS A 451 11.18 15.48 8.98
N SER A 452 11.03 16.74 8.54
CA SER A 452 10.26 17.08 7.34
C SER A 452 10.82 18.35 6.71
N PRO A 453 11.15 18.36 5.41
CA PRO A 453 11.56 19.58 4.72
C PRO A 453 10.43 20.60 4.59
N LEU A 454 9.18 20.20 4.81
CA LEU A 454 7.99 21.02 4.76
C LEU A 454 7.46 21.41 6.15
N ALA A 455 8.23 21.18 7.23
CA ALA A 455 7.80 21.38 8.62
C ALA A 455 7.28 22.81 8.90
N ALA A 456 7.78 23.82 8.19
CA ALA A 456 7.31 25.19 8.29
C ALA A 456 5.94 25.45 7.63
N THR A 457 5.37 24.46 6.95
CA THR A 457 4.06 24.55 6.28
C THR A 457 3.01 23.78 7.06
N SER A 458 1.74 24.14 6.92
CA SER A 458 0.62 23.38 7.51
C SER A 458 0.54 21.93 7.00
N PHE A 459 1.15 21.65 5.86
CA PHE A 459 1.25 20.31 5.30
C PHE A 459 2.32 19.46 6.01
N GLY A 460 3.49 20.03 6.29
CA GLY A 460 4.63 19.28 6.86
C GLY A 460 4.60 19.16 8.38
N SER A 461 3.69 19.84 9.08
CA SER A 461 3.55 19.77 10.54
C SER A 461 2.78 18.55 11.04
N LYS A 462 2.10 17.82 10.13
CA LYS A 462 1.27 16.65 10.46
C LYS A 462 1.95 15.37 10.05
N PRO A 463 1.76 14.26 10.80
CA PRO A 463 2.23 12.95 10.38
C PRO A 463 1.54 12.52 9.07
N ALA A 464 2.23 11.69 8.31
CA ALA A 464 1.71 11.11 7.08
C ALA A 464 2.05 9.62 7.00
N THR A 465 1.16 8.82 6.41
CA THR A 465 1.41 7.41 6.17
C THR A 465 1.18 7.02 4.72
N ALA A 466 1.99 6.08 4.25
CA ALA A 466 1.77 5.31 3.01
C ALA A 466 1.34 3.86 3.29
N HIS A 467 1.22 3.47 4.58
CA HIS A 467 0.79 2.14 5.03
C HIS A 467 -0.49 2.21 5.88
N PRO A 468 -1.59 2.80 5.38
CA PRO A 468 -2.84 2.86 6.14
C PRO A 468 -3.39 1.45 6.37
N LEU A 469 -3.74 1.14 7.63
CA LEU A 469 -4.28 -0.15 8.08
C LEU A 469 -5.54 0.08 8.93
N GLY A 470 -6.38 -0.96 9.05
CA GLY A 470 -7.55 -0.94 9.95
C GLY A 470 -8.79 -0.29 9.34
N GLY A 471 -9.80 -0.06 10.17
CA GLY A 471 -11.13 0.38 9.76
C GLY A 471 -12.15 -0.75 9.59
N CYS A 472 -11.71 -1.94 9.15
CA CYS A 472 -12.53 -3.15 9.07
C CYS A 472 -11.85 -4.32 9.80
N GLY A 473 -11.24 -4.06 10.97
CA GLY A 473 -10.38 -5.00 11.68
C GLY A 473 -11.00 -6.38 11.90
N ILE A 474 -10.16 -7.42 11.75
CA ILE A 474 -10.50 -8.80 12.12
C ILE A 474 -10.77 -8.85 13.63
N GLY A 475 -11.82 -9.59 14.04
CA GLY A 475 -12.15 -9.83 15.42
C GLY A 475 -12.84 -11.18 15.64
N ALA A 476 -12.96 -11.59 16.89
CA ALA A 476 -13.62 -12.84 17.24
C ALA A 476 -15.14 -12.80 16.98
N ASP A 477 -15.73 -11.62 17.10
CA ASP A 477 -17.14 -11.34 16.87
C ASP A 477 -17.37 -9.85 16.53
N ARG A 478 -18.63 -9.47 16.24
CA ARG A 478 -19.00 -8.09 15.86
C ARG A 478 -18.73 -7.03 16.93
N THR A 479 -18.54 -7.42 18.21
CA THR A 479 -18.22 -6.47 19.28
C THR A 479 -16.74 -6.13 19.34
N ARG A 480 -15.89 -6.98 18.74
CA ARG A 480 -14.43 -6.87 18.72
C ARG A 480 -13.88 -6.49 17.36
N GLY A 481 -14.58 -6.85 16.25
CA GLY A 481 -14.14 -6.57 14.89
C GLY A 481 -15.27 -6.26 13.93
N VAL A 482 -14.92 -6.02 12.69
CA VAL A 482 -15.85 -5.82 11.56
C VAL A 482 -15.93 -7.07 10.71
N VAL A 483 -14.84 -7.83 10.63
CA VAL A 483 -14.78 -9.09 9.88
C VAL A 483 -14.30 -10.24 10.77
N SER A 484 -14.73 -11.45 10.42
CA SER A 484 -14.29 -12.70 11.05
C SER A 484 -12.85 -13.04 10.65
N HIS A 485 -12.28 -14.07 11.29
CA HIS A 485 -10.95 -14.58 10.92
C HIS A 485 -10.85 -15.09 9.47
N LYS A 486 -11.98 -15.30 8.79
CA LYS A 486 -12.09 -15.66 7.36
C LYS A 486 -12.26 -14.43 6.44
N GLY A 487 -12.28 -13.21 6.99
CA GLY A 487 -12.55 -11.99 6.24
C GLY A 487 -14.03 -11.71 5.96
N GLN A 488 -14.97 -12.52 6.48
CA GLN A 488 -16.41 -12.34 6.31
C GLN A 488 -16.91 -11.18 7.16
N VAL A 489 -17.72 -10.29 6.59
CA VAL A 489 -18.25 -9.12 7.28
C VAL A 489 -19.34 -9.55 8.27
N PHE A 490 -19.23 -9.13 9.53
CA PHE A 490 -20.21 -9.42 10.56
C PHE A 490 -21.55 -8.71 10.33
N ASP A 491 -22.66 -9.44 10.55
CA ASP A 491 -24.01 -8.89 10.57
C ASP A 491 -24.25 -8.10 11.87
N GLY A 492 -24.46 -6.79 11.73
CA GLY A 492 -24.73 -5.87 12.84
C GLY A 492 -26.19 -5.82 13.29
N SER A 493 -27.11 -6.59 12.68
CA SER A 493 -28.52 -6.54 13.03
C SER A 493 -28.77 -7.02 14.48
N GLU A 494 -29.74 -6.43 15.16
CA GLU A 494 -30.05 -6.73 16.55
C GLU A 494 -30.44 -8.19 16.80
N ARG A 495 -31.01 -8.84 15.77
CA ARG A 495 -31.47 -10.24 15.85
C ARG A 495 -30.37 -11.25 15.55
N ALA A 496 -29.24 -10.81 14.96
CA ALA A 496 -28.14 -11.69 14.63
C ALA A 496 -27.30 -12.03 15.87
N GLN A 497 -26.80 -13.24 15.91
CA GLN A 497 -25.79 -13.64 16.91
C GLN A 497 -24.50 -12.85 16.66
N ASN A 498 -23.69 -12.63 17.69
CA ASN A 498 -22.49 -11.81 17.59
C ASN A 498 -21.46 -12.33 16.57
N TRP A 499 -21.46 -13.63 16.30
CA TRP A 499 -20.59 -14.29 15.30
C TRP A 499 -21.22 -14.40 13.91
N ALA A 500 -22.49 -14.02 13.74
CA ALA A 500 -23.16 -14.10 12.46
C ALA A 500 -22.51 -13.13 11.44
N THR A 501 -22.38 -13.58 10.21
CA THR A 501 -21.79 -12.82 9.13
C THR A 501 -22.78 -12.65 7.99
N HIS A 502 -22.61 -11.58 7.22
CA HIS A 502 -23.30 -11.42 5.93
C HIS A 502 -22.76 -12.44 4.94
N GLU A 503 -23.62 -13.38 4.55
CA GLU A 503 -23.25 -14.38 3.56
C GLU A 503 -22.79 -13.75 2.25
N GLY A 504 -21.64 -14.17 1.73
CA GLY A 504 -21.10 -13.70 0.46
C GLY A 504 -20.45 -12.31 0.51
N LEU A 505 -20.21 -11.72 1.70
CA LEU A 505 -19.52 -10.42 1.80
C LEU A 505 -18.21 -10.56 2.57
N TYR A 506 -17.10 -10.16 1.91
CA TYR A 506 -15.73 -10.30 2.43
C TYR A 506 -14.94 -8.99 2.31
N VAL A 507 -13.95 -8.82 3.18
CA VAL A 507 -12.88 -7.81 3.08
C VAL A 507 -11.54 -8.52 3.14
N THR A 508 -10.59 -8.20 2.23
CA THR A 508 -9.31 -8.92 2.09
C THR A 508 -8.09 -8.03 2.01
N ASP A 509 -8.20 -6.75 2.29
CA ASP A 509 -7.12 -5.75 2.17
C ASP A 509 -6.59 -5.25 3.53
N GLY A 510 -5.81 -4.17 3.51
CA GLY A 510 -5.23 -3.56 4.72
C GLY A 510 -6.26 -3.08 5.76
N ALA A 511 -7.53 -2.92 5.37
CA ALA A 511 -8.60 -2.58 6.30
C ALA A 511 -8.82 -3.66 7.37
N THR A 512 -8.48 -4.90 7.09
CA THR A 512 -8.70 -6.04 8.00
C THR A 512 -7.70 -6.12 9.15
N MET A 513 -6.61 -5.35 9.12
CA MET A 513 -5.61 -5.33 10.18
C MET A 513 -6.18 -4.72 11.46
N PRO A 514 -6.20 -5.43 12.60
CA PRO A 514 -6.75 -4.88 13.85
C PRO A 514 -5.75 -4.02 14.62
N ARG A 515 -4.48 -3.97 14.19
CA ARG A 515 -3.38 -3.21 14.79
C ARG A 515 -2.28 -2.93 13.77
N SER A 516 -1.28 -2.10 14.16
CA SER A 516 -0.01 -1.95 13.42
C SER A 516 0.74 -3.27 13.29
N LEU A 517 1.45 -3.48 12.19
CA LEU A 517 2.25 -4.67 11.92
C LEU A 517 3.72 -4.51 12.29
N GLY A 518 4.21 -3.26 12.40
CA GLY A 518 5.62 -2.95 12.63
C GLY A 518 6.55 -3.27 11.45
N CYS A 519 5.99 -3.63 10.31
CA CYS A 519 6.72 -3.88 9.07
C CYS A 519 5.86 -3.50 7.85
N ASN A 520 6.46 -3.48 6.65
CA ASN A 520 5.75 -3.19 5.41
C ASN A 520 4.63 -4.21 5.17
N PRO A 521 3.38 -3.79 4.91
CA PRO A 521 2.20 -4.64 5.06
C PRO A 521 1.89 -5.54 3.86
N LEU A 522 2.54 -5.33 2.69
CA LEU A 522 2.15 -6.00 1.45
C LEU A 522 2.11 -7.53 1.54
N LEU A 523 3.12 -8.15 2.17
CA LEU A 523 3.21 -9.60 2.29
C LEU A 523 2.13 -10.15 3.22
N THR A 524 1.85 -9.45 4.33
CA THR A 524 0.81 -9.84 5.29
C THR A 524 -0.59 -9.70 4.70
N ILE A 525 -0.87 -8.62 3.98
CA ILE A 525 -2.17 -8.43 3.28
C ILE A 525 -2.38 -9.57 2.29
N THR A 526 -1.35 -9.89 1.49
CA THR A 526 -1.42 -10.98 0.50
C THR A 526 -1.63 -12.33 1.17
N ALA A 527 -0.90 -12.62 2.26
CA ALA A 527 -1.00 -13.88 2.99
C ALA A 527 -2.38 -14.09 3.64
N LEU A 528 -2.94 -13.04 4.26
CA LEU A 528 -4.29 -13.10 4.84
C LEU A 528 -5.37 -13.21 3.77
N ALA A 529 -5.19 -12.59 2.60
CA ALA A 529 -6.09 -12.75 1.47
C ALA A 529 -6.05 -14.18 0.91
N GLU A 530 -4.86 -14.77 0.75
CA GLU A 530 -4.71 -16.20 0.36
C GLU A 530 -5.42 -17.11 1.37
N ARG A 531 -5.22 -16.86 2.68
CA ARG A 531 -5.89 -17.58 3.74
C ARG A 531 -7.42 -17.45 3.66
N ALA A 532 -7.94 -16.24 3.44
CA ALA A 532 -9.38 -16.00 3.29
C ALA A 532 -9.96 -16.75 2.09
N MET A 533 -9.26 -16.80 0.97
CA MET A 533 -9.70 -17.54 -0.21
C MET A 533 -9.63 -19.05 -0.02
N MET A 534 -8.64 -19.58 0.73
CA MET A 534 -8.62 -21.00 1.12
C MET A 534 -9.84 -21.38 1.97
N HIS A 535 -10.22 -20.53 2.93
CA HIS A 535 -11.46 -20.74 3.70
C HIS A 535 -12.70 -20.68 2.83
N LEU A 536 -12.81 -19.66 1.97
CA LEU A 536 -13.97 -19.51 1.08
C LEU A 536 -14.13 -20.72 0.15
N ALA A 537 -13.04 -21.20 -0.44
CA ALA A 537 -13.05 -22.37 -1.29
C ALA A 537 -13.47 -23.62 -0.52
N SER A 538 -12.89 -23.85 0.66
CA SER A 538 -13.25 -24.99 1.53
C SER A 538 -14.73 -24.95 1.94
N ASP A 539 -15.23 -23.78 2.37
CA ASP A 539 -16.63 -23.60 2.79
C ASP A 539 -17.63 -23.81 1.63
N ARG A 540 -17.19 -23.66 0.38
CA ARG A 540 -18.02 -23.81 -0.84
C ARG A 540 -17.75 -25.09 -1.62
N GLY A 541 -16.78 -25.91 -1.19
CA GLY A 541 -16.36 -27.12 -1.94
C GLY A 541 -15.72 -26.77 -3.28
N TRP A 542 -15.02 -25.63 -3.36
CA TRP A 542 -14.30 -25.21 -4.56
C TRP A 542 -12.82 -25.57 -4.45
N GLU A 543 -12.21 -25.77 -5.60
CA GLU A 543 -10.76 -25.98 -5.73
C GLU A 543 -10.17 -24.92 -6.64
N PHE A 544 -8.94 -24.51 -6.37
CA PHE A 544 -8.15 -23.67 -7.25
C PHE A 544 -6.69 -24.12 -7.25
N ASP A 545 -6.08 -24.08 -8.41
CA ASP A 545 -4.67 -24.39 -8.58
C ASP A 545 -3.83 -23.17 -8.25
N VAL A 546 -2.83 -23.37 -7.39
CA VAL A 546 -1.88 -22.32 -6.99
C VAL A 546 -0.51 -22.49 -7.64
N GLU A 547 -0.32 -23.55 -8.43
CA GLU A 547 0.93 -23.79 -9.11
C GLU A 547 1.17 -22.72 -10.19
N PRO A 548 2.41 -22.25 -10.34
CA PRO A 548 2.77 -21.32 -11.40
C PRO A 548 2.46 -21.93 -12.77
N ARG A 549 2.00 -21.11 -13.70
CA ARG A 549 2.00 -21.50 -15.11
C ARG A 549 3.45 -21.63 -15.56
N ALA A 550 3.85 -22.84 -15.96
CA ALA A 550 5.20 -23.15 -16.44
C ALA A 550 5.50 -22.43 -17.77
#